data_545a9c42604314ff97c7c02eb40ae38a
#
_entry.id   545a9c42604314ff97c7c02eb40ae38a
#
_cell.length_a   1.000
_cell.length_b   1.000
_cell.length_c   1.000
_cell.angle_alpha   90.00
_cell.angle_beta   90.00
_cell.angle_gamma   90.00
#
_symmetry.space_group_name_H-M   'P 1'
#
loop_
_entity.id
_entity.type
_entity.pdbx_description
1 polymer ?
#
loop_
_entity_poly.entity_id
_entity_poly.type
_entity_poly.pdbx_seq_one_letter_code
_entity_poly.pdbx_strand_id
1 'polypeptide(L)'
;MKSIIKSKRYSTWAIGKISLLLYVLPILSTAVYAQDKRDLYPLQSDFVDLRFGVMLHFNMGTFTDEEWASPDHDPQKFNPTQLDCHQWADACLAAGMKYAILTTKHHDGFCLWDSKYTDYDVASSPYKKDIVREYVDAFRSRGIKPCLYFSIWDRHNGVENGGQEEEEFVINQLTELLTNYGEIPQIIFDGWNWKMGHRRISYQRIYDHIKKLQPNCLVSEHNGNSNFQTDLIYYEGPKGVFPPGNNIFASQMALTMTNGWFWHTDSPKNVKSLDYTLDKLQRLEPLYCNFMLNVAPNRNGLFDKEVVDRLAEIGKRWKPNMSRLPLPTQPKTINNYILPARIIASAGKAMTQPSPPASEGSPIAALLTQTNADVMIDGCSDEIPDNGGFSAFQTYWKFEPNPSRYLILDLGISKDISKLYYLPARWLGYNGVVTKYRILTSIDGKNYKKINEGKWEKNTNLKILDFLSVKARYVKFEILESIDEAIISEIGVGN
;
A
#
# COMPACT_ATOMS: atom_id res chain seq x y z
N MET A 1 59.14 -25.92 34.21
CA MET A 1 59.11 -26.95 35.26
C MET A 1 57.79 -27.70 35.11
N LYS A 2 57.80 -28.75 34.43
CA LYS A 2 57.78 -30.20 34.77
C LYS A 2 56.96 -30.53 36.05
N SER A 3 55.86 -31.26 35.89
CA SER A 3 55.64 -32.63 36.38
C SER A 3 54.15 -33.02 36.20
N ILE A 4 53.85 -33.99 35.43
CA ILE A 4 53.84 -35.46 35.58
C ILE A 4 52.52 -36.00 36.20
N ILE A 5 51.70 -36.55 35.33
CA ILE A 5 51.05 -37.86 35.21
C ILE A 5 50.68 -38.60 36.51
N LYS A 6 49.47 -39.10 36.63
CA LYS A 6 49.20 -40.47 36.98
C LYS A 6 47.88 -41.02 36.43
N SER A 7 48.01 -42.08 35.64
CA SER A 7 46.97 -42.97 35.12
C SER A 7 46.44 -43.92 36.21
N LYS A 8 45.15 -44.27 36.16
CA LYS A 8 44.62 -45.52 36.68
C LYS A 8 43.69 -46.18 35.67
N ARG A 9 44.14 -47.30 35.19
CA ARG A 9 43.34 -48.31 34.48
C ARG A 9 42.41 -49.01 35.47
N TYR A 10 41.18 -49.29 35.11
CA TYR A 10 40.40 -50.45 35.58
C TYR A 10 39.58 -51.00 34.41
N SER A 11 39.47 -52.28 34.45
CA SER A 11 39.12 -53.31 33.50
C SER A 11 37.72 -53.37 33.01
N THR A 12 37.65 -53.85 31.79
CA THR A 12 36.54 -54.35 30.95
C THR A 12 35.55 -55.30 31.71
N TRP A 13 34.24 -54.96 31.50
CA TRP A 13 33.19 -56.00 31.46
C TRP A 13 32.33 -55.75 30.23
N ALA A 14 32.23 -56.77 29.38
CA ALA A 14 31.42 -56.79 28.18
C ALA A 14 29.97 -57.07 28.55
N ILE A 15 29.05 -56.18 28.13
CA ILE A 15 27.62 -56.44 28.04
C ILE A 15 27.10 -55.99 26.68
N GLY A 16 26.31 -56.91 26.11
CA GLY A 16 25.93 -56.92 24.69
C GLY A 16 25.29 -55.71 24.13
N LYS A 17 25.60 -55.48 22.88
CA LYS A 17 24.99 -54.49 22.00
C LYS A 17 23.56 -54.90 21.63
N ILE A 18 22.56 -54.15 22.10
CA ILE A 18 21.28 -54.05 21.43
C ILE A 18 21.27 -52.63 20.79
N SER A 19 21.55 -52.58 19.51
CA SER A 19 21.41 -51.35 18.73
C SER A 19 19.94 -51.10 18.43
N LEU A 20 19.30 -50.25 19.19
CA LEU A 20 17.99 -49.68 18.87
C LEU A 20 18.23 -48.52 17.89
N LEU A 21 18.08 -48.76 16.60
CA LEU A 21 18.02 -47.69 15.59
C LEU A 21 16.71 -46.91 15.76
N LEU A 22 16.77 -45.81 16.50
CA LEU A 22 15.73 -44.80 16.48
C LEU A 22 15.85 -44.02 15.15
N TYR A 23 15.02 -44.36 14.18
CA TYR A 23 14.75 -43.51 13.04
C TYR A 23 14.02 -42.26 13.55
N VAL A 24 14.76 -41.20 13.78
CA VAL A 24 14.18 -39.86 13.91
C VAL A 24 13.79 -39.42 12.51
N LEU A 25 12.56 -39.70 12.11
CA LEU A 25 11.93 -39.02 10.98
C LEU A 25 11.87 -37.53 11.32
N PRO A 26 12.46 -36.65 10.50
CA PRO A 26 12.17 -35.23 10.64
C PRO A 26 10.69 -35.04 10.31
N ILE A 27 9.88 -34.77 11.30
CA ILE A 27 8.56 -34.20 11.10
C ILE A 27 8.84 -32.83 10.52
N LEU A 28 8.90 -32.74 9.19
CA LEU A 28 8.68 -31.50 8.46
C LEU A 28 7.26 -31.06 8.83
N SER A 29 7.15 -30.27 9.87
CA SER A 29 5.94 -29.47 10.07
C SER A 29 5.86 -28.51 8.89
N THR A 30 5.22 -28.96 7.82
CA THR A 30 4.63 -28.02 6.86
C THR A 30 3.62 -27.23 7.68
N ALA A 31 4.03 -26.07 8.16
CA ALA A 31 3.08 -25.06 8.57
C ALA A 31 2.28 -24.75 7.30
N VAL A 32 1.14 -25.43 7.16
CA VAL A 32 0.10 -25.01 6.25
C VAL A 32 -0.32 -23.66 6.82
N TYR A 33 0.20 -22.60 6.24
CA TYR A 33 -0.35 -21.28 6.43
C TYR A 33 -1.80 -21.38 5.90
N ALA A 34 -2.73 -21.59 6.79
CA ALA A 34 -4.12 -21.41 6.51
C ALA A 34 -4.25 -19.93 6.12
N GLN A 35 -4.36 -19.68 4.82
CA GLN A 35 -4.63 -18.35 4.30
C GLN A 35 -5.94 -17.91 4.97
N ASP A 36 -5.87 -16.87 5.78
CA ASP A 36 -7.01 -16.34 6.51
C ASP A 36 -8.03 -15.84 5.48
N LYS A 37 -9.06 -16.64 5.26
CA LYS A 37 -10.20 -16.29 4.38
C LYS A 37 -11.11 -15.26 5.05
N ARG A 38 -10.54 -14.32 5.78
CA ARG A 38 -11.31 -13.31 6.48
C ARG A 38 -12.09 -12.47 5.47
N ASP A 39 -13.38 -12.37 5.70
CA ASP A 39 -14.22 -11.45 4.94
C ASP A 39 -13.86 -10.01 5.33
N LEU A 40 -13.19 -9.29 4.43
CA LEU A 40 -12.82 -7.90 4.62
C LEU A 40 -14.01 -6.94 4.44
N TYR A 41 -15.10 -7.40 3.85
CA TYR A 41 -16.22 -6.54 3.53
C TYR A 41 -16.77 -5.76 4.73
N PRO A 42 -16.98 -6.34 5.92
CA PRO A 42 -17.44 -5.59 7.09
C PRO A 42 -16.49 -4.44 7.45
N LEU A 43 -15.18 -4.71 7.49
CA LEU A 43 -14.16 -3.70 7.81
C LEU A 43 -14.11 -2.58 6.77
N GLN A 44 -14.21 -2.95 5.48
CA GLN A 44 -14.25 -1.99 4.38
C GLN A 44 -15.52 -1.13 4.42
N SER A 45 -16.67 -1.74 4.67
CA SER A 45 -17.95 -1.04 4.78
C SER A 45 -17.96 -0.06 5.94
N ASP A 46 -17.51 -0.51 7.12
CA ASP A 46 -17.40 0.34 8.32
C ASP A 46 -16.43 1.52 8.10
N PHE A 47 -15.33 1.26 7.36
CA PHE A 47 -14.35 2.31 7.05
C PHE A 47 -14.91 3.33 6.07
N VAL A 48 -15.56 2.89 5.01
CA VAL A 48 -16.19 3.78 4.01
C VAL A 48 -17.28 4.65 4.65
N ASP A 49 -17.96 4.16 5.68
CA ASP A 49 -18.98 4.91 6.41
C ASP A 49 -18.39 6.02 7.31
N LEU A 50 -17.07 6.08 7.49
CA LEU A 50 -16.39 7.22 8.12
C LEU A 50 -16.38 8.48 7.25
N ARG A 51 -16.36 8.33 5.93
CA ARG A 51 -16.52 9.35 4.87
C ARG A 51 -15.49 10.46 4.83
N PHE A 52 -15.17 11.09 5.97
CA PHE A 52 -14.28 12.23 6.08
C PHE A 52 -13.23 12.03 7.15
N GLY A 53 -11.97 12.23 6.81
CA GLY A 53 -10.84 12.12 7.71
C GLY A 53 -9.77 13.17 7.42
N VAL A 54 -8.74 13.17 8.27
CA VAL A 54 -7.58 14.03 8.15
C VAL A 54 -6.33 13.18 7.87
N MET A 55 -5.43 13.71 7.06
CA MET A 55 -4.05 13.26 6.96
C MET A 55 -3.14 14.34 7.55
N LEU A 56 -2.18 13.93 8.36
CA LEU A 56 -1.31 14.81 9.13
C LEU A 56 0.12 14.60 8.67
N HIS A 57 0.60 15.43 7.76
CA HIS A 57 2.02 15.48 7.42
C HIS A 57 2.75 16.38 8.42
N PHE A 58 3.35 15.75 9.41
CA PHE A 58 4.14 16.41 10.44
C PHE A 58 5.39 15.56 10.69
N ASN A 59 6.51 15.98 10.16
CA ASN A 59 7.77 15.25 10.24
C ASN A 59 8.92 16.21 9.90
N MET A 60 10.13 15.74 9.61
CA MET A 60 11.31 16.56 9.33
C MET A 60 11.05 17.61 8.24
N GLY A 61 10.24 17.31 7.22
CA GLY A 61 9.86 18.26 6.17
C GLY A 61 9.24 19.56 6.69
N THR A 62 8.44 19.50 7.78
CA THR A 62 7.88 20.69 8.45
C THR A 62 8.96 21.67 8.92
N PHE A 63 10.11 21.17 9.36
CA PHE A 63 11.19 21.96 9.95
C PHE A 63 12.25 22.41 8.94
N THR A 64 12.26 21.82 7.75
CA THR A 64 13.26 22.06 6.71
C THR A 64 12.72 22.77 5.47
N ASP A 65 11.41 23.03 5.39
CA ASP A 65 10.70 23.54 4.20
C ASP A 65 10.84 22.63 2.96
N GLU A 66 10.92 21.33 3.18
CA GLU A 66 11.09 20.34 2.12
C GLU A 66 9.94 19.36 2.09
N GLU A 67 9.34 19.14 0.92
CA GLU A 67 8.33 18.06 0.74
C GLU A 67 8.97 16.67 0.90
N TRP A 68 10.24 16.55 0.52
CA TRP A 68 11.06 15.35 0.69
C TRP A 68 12.36 15.74 1.42
N ALA A 69 12.28 15.82 2.74
CA ALA A 69 13.43 16.20 3.57
C ALA A 69 14.65 15.33 3.28
N SER A 70 15.85 15.94 3.31
CA SER A 70 17.10 15.18 3.18
C SER A 70 17.22 14.15 4.31
N PRO A 71 17.68 12.91 4.03
CA PRO A 71 17.93 11.90 5.06
C PRO A 71 19.11 12.23 5.98
N ASP A 72 19.91 13.24 5.62
CA ASP A 72 21.11 13.67 6.36
C ASP A 72 20.83 14.81 7.34
N HIS A 73 19.59 15.20 7.53
CA HIS A 73 19.26 16.24 8.50
C HIS A 73 19.52 15.77 9.93
N ASP A 74 20.11 16.67 10.72
CA ASP A 74 20.27 16.45 12.15
C ASP A 74 18.91 16.38 12.85
N PRO A 75 18.61 15.32 13.64
CA PRO A 75 17.41 15.23 14.47
C PRO A 75 17.13 16.46 15.33
N GLN A 76 18.16 17.22 15.69
CA GLN A 76 18.04 18.47 16.46
C GLN A 76 17.22 19.56 15.74
N LYS A 77 17.01 19.47 14.44
CA LYS A 77 16.12 20.37 13.69
C LYS A 77 14.66 20.15 14.03
N PHE A 78 14.28 18.94 14.41
CA PHE A 78 12.91 18.60 14.76
C PHE A 78 12.60 19.04 16.20
N ASN A 79 12.07 20.26 16.34
CA ASN A 79 11.86 20.88 17.66
C ASN A 79 10.50 21.61 17.75
N PRO A 80 9.37 20.89 17.82
CA PRO A 80 8.08 21.50 18.09
C PRO A 80 8.02 22.01 19.54
N THR A 81 7.89 23.34 19.73
CA THR A 81 7.95 23.96 21.05
C THR A 81 6.61 24.01 21.79
N GLN A 82 5.50 23.79 21.08
CA GLN A 82 4.14 23.91 21.60
C GLN A 82 3.21 22.78 21.08
N LEU A 83 3.80 21.61 20.77
CA LEU A 83 3.03 20.52 20.20
C LEU A 83 1.80 20.18 21.06
N ASP A 84 0.63 20.20 20.40
CA ASP A 84 -0.65 19.87 21.03
C ASP A 84 -1.54 19.04 20.09
N CYS A 85 -1.41 17.72 20.20
CA CYS A 85 -2.27 16.79 19.46
C CYS A 85 -3.75 16.88 19.84
N HIS A 86 -4.08 17.44 21.01
CA HIS A 86 -5.47 17.69 21.41
C HIS A 86 -6.07 18.82 20.58
N GLN A 87 -5.31 19.91 20.31
CA GLN A 87 -5.77 20.99 19.41
C GLN A 87 -6.06 20.45 18.01
N TRP A 88 -5.21 19.54 17.48
CA TRP A 88 -5.45 18.90 16.20
C TRP A 88 -6.77 18.10 16.21
N ALA A 89 -6.93 17.25 17.22
CA ALA A 89 -8.11 16.39 17.35
C ALA A 89 -9.40 17.19 17.53
N ASP A 90 -9.37 18.29 18.31
CA ASP A 90 -10.53 19.17 18.53
C ASP A 90 -10.93 19.88 17.22
N ALA A 91 -9.98 20.39 16.45
CA ALA A 91 -10.24 21.01 15.17
C ALA A 91 -10.81 20.00 14.14
N CYS A 92 -10.27 18.77 14.10
CA CYS A 92 -10.79 17.71 13.25
C CYS A 92 -12.19 17.27 13.65
N LEU A 93 -12.47 17.15 14.96
CA LEU A 93 -13.81 16.86 15.48
C LEU A 93 -14.80 17.94 15.07
N ALA A 94 -14.42 19.23 15.20
CA ALA A 94 -15.23 20.36 14.78
C ALA A 94 -15.55 20.35 13.27
N ALA A 95 -14.66 19.80 12.44
CA ALA A 95 -14.90 19.59 11.01
C ALA A 95 -15.83 18.40 10.69
N GLY A 96 -16.12 17.53 11.68
CA GLY A 96 -16.90 16.32 11.49
C GLY A 96 -16.08 15.11 11.02
N MET A 97 -14.76 15.18 11.11
CA MET A 97 -13.86 14.08 10.74
C MET A 97 -13.98 12.90 11.71
N LYS A 98 -13.85 11.67 11.20
CA LYS A 98 -14.06 10.43 11.94
C LYS A 98 -12.82 9.55 12.05
N TYR A 99 -11.80 9.80 11.26
CA TYR A 99 -10.51 9.13 11.33
C TYR A 99 -9.38 10.11 11.00
N ALA A 100 -8.19 9.76 11.44
CA ALA A 100 -6.99 10.56 11.24
C ALA A 100 -5.82 9.65 10.88
N ILE A 101 -4.88 10.14 10.11
CA ILE A 101 -3.71 9.40 9.67
C ILE A 101 -2.48 10.27 9.90
N LEU A 102 -1.55 9.81 10.76
CA LEU A 102 -0.30 10.49 11.05
C LEU A 102 0.84 9.90 10.23
N THR A 103 1.66 10.75 9.61
CA THR A 103 2.93 10.33 8.98
C THR A 103 3.95 9.95 10.06
N THR A 104 3.91 8.70 10.54
CA THR A 104 4.80 8.24 11.60
C THR A 104 6.27 8.23 11.16
N LYS A 105 6.52 7.94 9.90
CA LYS A 105 7.82 8.01 9.22
C LYS A 105 7.60 8.35 7.75
N HIS A 106 8.32 9.37 7.22
CA HIS A 106 8.33 9.73 5.80
C HIS A 106 9.58 9.17 5.10
N HIS A 107 9.84 9.52 3.84
CA HIS A 107 10.92 8.96 3.01
C HIS A 107 12.33 9.31 3.49
N ASP A 108 12.50 10.32 4.32
CA ASP A 108 13.77 10.67 4.95
C ASP A 108 14.20 9.67 6.04
N GLY A 109 13.22 8.96 6.64
CA GLY A 109 13.45 7.94 7.65
C GLY A 109 13.26 8.39 9.09
N PHE A 110 12.95 9.69 9.35
CA PHE A 110 12.77 10.20 10.71
C PHE A 110 11.51 9.62 11.36
N CYS A 111 11.69 8.93 12.49
CA CYS A 111 10.60 8.27 13.23
C CYS A 111 10.00 9.19 14.30
N LEU A 112 8.68 9.35 14.33
CA LEU A 112 7.97 10.11 15.37
C LEU A 112 7.79 9.35 16.69
N TRP A 113 8.42 8.18 16.85
CA TRP A 113 8.50 7.37 18.06
C TRP A 113 9.94 6.98 18.34
N ASP A 114 10.26 6.60 19.57
CA ASP A 114 11.55 6.07 19.97
C ASP A 114 11.70 4.64 19.41
N SER A 115 12.32 4.51 18.24
CA SER A 115 12.50 3.23 17.54
C SER A 115 13.78 2.56 17.98
N LYS A 116 13.71 1.27 18.29
CA LYS A 116 14.89 0.46 18.64
C LYS A 116 15.79 0.15 17.45
N TYR A 117 15.38 0.52 16.25
CA TYR A 117 16.04 0.12 15.00
C TYR A 117 16.74 1.28 14.28
N THR A 118 16.62 2.50 14.80
CA THR A 118 17.32 3.68 14.29
C THR A 118 17.49 4.73 15.37
N ASP A 119 18.55 5.53 15.26
CA ASP A 119 18.76 6.74 16.09
C ASP A 119 18.21 7.99 15.38
N TYR A 120 17.67 7.86 14.17
CA TYR A 120 17.04 8.95 13.43
C TYR A 120 15.55 9.05 13.80
N ASP A 121 15.30 9.55 15.01
CA ASP A 121 13.98 9.54 15.60
C ASP A 121 13.76 10.71 16.59
N VAL A 122 12.55 10.79 17.11
CA VAL A 122 12.14 11.83 18.04
C VAL A 122 12.90 11.79 19.38
N ALA A 123 13.39 10.63 19.84
CA ALA A 123 14.15 10.52 21.08
C ALA A 123 15.52 11.19 20.96
N SER A 124 16.07 11.25 19.75
CA SER A 124 17.29 11.99 19.40
C SER A 124 17.08 13.48 19.16
N SER A 125 15.83 13.95 19.11
CA SER A 125 15.46 15.36 18.92
C SER A 125 15.39 16.12 20.24
N PRO A 126 15.31 17.47 20.24
CA PRO A 126 15.04 18.25 21.44
C PRO A 126 13.69 17.95 22.09
N TYR A 127 12.70 17.50 21.33
CA TYR A 127 11.35 17.20 21.81
C TYR A 127 11.29 15.96 22.71
N LYS A 128 11.96 14.90 22.34
CA LYS A 128 12.17 13.64 23.11
C LYS A 128 10.92 12.87 23.56
N LYS A 129 9.72 13.29 23.18
CA LYS A 129 8.46 12.59 23.54
C LYS A 129 7.91 11.83 22.34
N ASP A 130 7.27 10.72 22.62
CA ASP A 130 6.60 9.88 21.63
C ASP A 130 5.34 10.58 21.05
N ILE A 131 5.49 11.16 19.86
CA ILE A 131 4.41 11.88 19.18
C ILE A 131 3.33 10.92 18.70
N VAL A 132 3.68 9.70 18.33
CA VAL A 132 2.69 8.69 17.93
C VAL A 132 1.75 8.39 19.11
N ARG A 133 2.29 8.29 20.33
CA ARG A 133 1.50 8.11 21.55
C ARG A 133 0.58 9.30 21.80
N GLU A 134 1.14 10.52 21.78
CA GLU A 134 0.34 11.73 22.03
C GLU A 134 -0.80 11.88 20.99
N TYR A 135 -0.51 11.59 19.72
CA TYR A 135 -1.50 11.60 18.64
C TYR A 135 -2.60 10.55 18.86
N VAL A 136 -2.22 9.29 19.09
CA VAL A 136 -3.19 8.19 19.26
C VAL A 136 -4.11 8.47 20.43
N ASP A 137 -3.58 8.91 21.56
CA ASP A 137 -4.36 9.17 22.78
C ASP A 137 -5.30 10.37 22.59
N ALA A 138 -4.82 11.45 21.96
CA ALA A 138 -5.64 12.65 21.69
C ALA A 138 -6.82 12.35 20.77
N PHE A 139 -6.58 11.68 19.62
CA PHE A 139 -7.64 11.38 18.66
C PHE A 139 -8.62 10.33 19.17
N ARG A 140 -8.13 9.28 19.79
CA ARG A 140 -8.96 8.22 20.38
C ARG A 140 -9.89 8.78 21.47
N SER A 141 -9.41 9.70 22.31
CA SER A 141 -10.22 10.34 23.36
C SER A 141 -11.40 11.16 22.81
N ARG A 142 -11.36 11.55 21.52
CA ARG A 142 -12.45 12.25 20.81
C ARG A 142 -13.31 11.32 19.96
N GLY A 143 -13.09 10.01 20.02
CA GLY A 143 -13.79 9.04 19.17
C GLY A 143 -13.40 9.11 17.70
N ILE A 144 -12.27 9.76 17.37
CA ILE A 144 -11.68 9.77 16.03
C ILE A 144 -10.72 8.58 15.95
N LYS A 145 -10.88 7.75 14.93
CA LYS A 145 -10.06 6.54 14.73
C LYS A 145 -8.63 6.92 14.34
N PRO A 146 -7.59 6.63 15.16
CA PRO A 146 -6.20 6.92 14.80
C PRO A 146 -5.66 5.85 13.88
N CYS A 147 -5.24 6.24 12.71
CA CYS A 147 -4.59 5.43 11.67
C CYS A 147 -3.15 5.91 11.46
N LEU A 148 -2.32 5.11 10.80
CA LEU A 148 -0.91 5.43 10.61
C LEU A 148 -0.57 5.45 9.13
N TYR A 149 0.40 6.30 8.78
CA TYR A 149 1.11 6.28 7.51
C TYR A 149 2.57 5.89 7.79
N PHE A 150 3.13 5.07 6.93
CA PHE A 150 4.50 4.58 7.04
C PHE A 150 5.15 4.48 5.67
N SER A 151 6.29 5.15 5.48
CA SER A 151 7.09 4.96 4.28
C SER A 151 7.90 3.68 4.36
N ILE A 152 7.75 2.81 3.37
CA ILE A 152 8.61 1.63 3.19
C ILE A 152 10.00 2.09 2.74
N TRP A 153 10.06 2.99 1.76
CA TRP A 153 11.30 3.60 1.33
C TRP A 153 11.84 4.50 2.43
N ASP A 154 13.06 4.20 2.90
CA ASP A 154 13.70 4.88 4.01
C ASP A 154 15.15 5.19 3.63
N ARG A 155 15.37 6.45 3.26
CA ARG A 155 16.66 6.88 2.72
C ARG A 155 17.76 6.98 3.78
N HIS A 156 17.41 7.27 5.02
CA HIS A 156 18.38 7.36 6.11
C HIS A 156 18.94 5.98 6.48
N ASN A 157 18.05 4.99 6.60
CA ASN A 157 18.45 3.65 7.00
C ASN A 157 18.78 2.73 5.81
N GLY A 158 18.80 3.27 4.59
CA GLY A 158 19.23 2.55 3.38
C GLY A 158 18.23 1.49 2.90
N VAL A 159 16.93 1.62 3.21
CA VAL A 159 15.89 0.76 2.64
C VAL A 159 15.57 1.26 1.25
N GLU A 160 16.39 0.87 0.26
CA GLU A 160 16.35 1.41 -1.10
C GLU A 160 16.45 0.35 -2.19
N ASN A 161 17.06 -0.78 -1.90
CA ASN A 161 17.34 -1.83 -2.88
C ASN A 161 16.45 -3.06 -2.72
N GLY A 162 15.88 -3.23 -1.52
CA GLY A 162 15.14 -4.41 -1.13
C GLY A 162 16.05 -5.57 -0.71
N GLY A 163 15.43 -6.63 -0.26
CA GLY A 163 16.11 -7.81 0.24
C GLY A 163 15.71 -8.13 1.68
N GLN A 164 16.23 -9.24 2.18
CA GLN A 164 15.76 -9.79 3.46
C GLN A 164 16.07 -8.86 4.65
N GLU A 165 17.24 -8.23 4.68
CA GLU A 165 17.63 -7.36 5.80
C GLU A 165 16.76 -6.09 5.85
N GLU A 166 16.54 -5.45 4.71
CA GLU A 166 15.67 -4.28 4.60
C GLU A 166 14.20 -4.63 4.93
N GLU A 167 13.74 -5.79 4.50
CA GLU A 167 12.39 -6.27 4.79
C GLU A 167 12.21 -6.57 6.30
N GLU A 168 13.21 -7.18 6.96
CA GLU A 168 13.20 -7.38 8.42
C GLU A 168 13.21 -6.05 9.17
N PHE A 169 13.97 -5.06 8.71
CA PHE A 169 13.97 -3.72 9.31
C PHE A 169 12.55 -3.11 9.27
N VAL A 170 11.89 -3.16 8.12
CA VAL A 170 10.50 -2.69 7.96
C VAL A 170 9.54 -3.45 8.89
N ILE A 171 9.62 -4.79 8.93
CA ILE A 171 8.79 -5.64 9.79
C ILE A 171 8.98 -5.30 11.27
N ASN A 172 10.20 -5.03 11.68
CA ASN A 172 10.53 -4.69 13.06
C ASN A 172 9.92 -3.35 13.48
N GLN A 173 10.05 -2.31 12.66
CA GLN A 173 9.41 -1.01 12.92
C GLN A 173 7.87 -1.11 12.90
N LEU A 174 7.29 -1.88 11.99
CA LEU A 174 5.84 -2.14 11.99
C LEU A 174 5.39 -2.89 13.23
N THR A 175 6.21 -3.79 13.75
CA THR A 175 5.92 -4.49 15.02
C THR A 175 5.82 -3.50 16.18
N GLU A 176 6.74 -2.54 16.28
CA GLU A 176 6.65 -1.47 17.28
C GLU A 176 5.34 -0.68 17.16
N LEU A 177 5.02 -0.22 15.94
CA LEU A 177 3.83 0.59 15.70
C LEU A 177 2.52 -0.16 15.97
N LEU A 178 2.46 -1.45 15.64
CA LEU A 178 1.23 -2.24 15.76
C LEU A 178 1.08 -2.96 17.12
N THR A 179 2.08 -2.91 17.99
CA THR A 179 2.00 -3.51 19.34
C THR A 179 1.96 -2.50 20.46
N ASN A 180 2.49 -1.27 20.26
CA ASN A 180 2.65 -0.31 21.34
C ASN A 180 1.47 0.66 21.50
N TYR A 181 0.63 0.87 20.47
CA TYR A 181 -0.34 1.96 20.45
C TYR A 181 -1.81 1.50 20.48
N GLY A 182 -2.05 0.22 20.80
CA GLY A 182 -3.39 -0.37 20.79
C GLY A 182 -3.94 -0.58 19.38
N GLU A 183 -5.25 -0.60 19.22
CA GLU A 183 -5.90 -0.84 17.95
C GLU A 183 -5.61 0.27 16.94
N ILE A 184 -5.11 -0.11 15.77
CA ILE A 184 -4.86 0.74 14.60
C ILE A 184 -5.78 0.29 13.46
N PRO A 185 -6.84 1.04 13.16
CA PRO A 185 -7.83 0.62 12.15
C PRO A 185 -7.30 0.52 10.74
N GLN A 186 -6.27 1.31 10.40
CA GLN A 186 -5.65 1.33 9.08
C GLN A 186 -4.18 1.73 9.16
N ILE A 187 -3.38 1.14 8.28
CA ILE A 187 -2.04 1.63 7.94
C ILE A 187 -1.96 1.92 6.45
N ILE A 188 -1.43 3.09 6.09
CA ILE A 188 -1.14 3.49 4.71
C ILE A 188 0.36 3.39 4.50
N PHE A 189 0.75 2.70 3.45
CA PHE A 189 2.14 2.62 3.00
C PHE A 189 2.43 3.58 1.87
N ASP A 190 3.65 4.09 1.83
CA ASP A 190 4.18 4.88 0.74
C ASP A 190 5.59 4.41 0.37
N GLY A 191 6.08 4.81 -0.80
CA GLY A 191 7.39 4.40 -1.29
C GLY A 191 7.50 2.90 -1.58
N TRP A 192 6.40 2.18 -1.64
CA TRP A 192 6.41 0.74 -1.82
C TRP A 192 6.33 0.36 -3.30
N ASN A 193 5.12 0.23 -3.89
CA ASN A 193 4.98 -0.22 -5.27
C ASN A 193 5.71 0.66 -6.29
N TRP A 194 5.62 1.97 -6.13
CA TRP A 194 6.18 2.93 -7.08
C TRP A 194 7.69 3.15 -6.92
N LYS A 195 8.29 2.80 -5.76
CA LYS A 195 9.73 2.97 -5.51
C LYS A 195 10.44 1.66 -5.24
N MET A 196 10.00 0.90 -4.23
CA MET A 196 10.66 -0.34 -3.82
C MET A 196 10.24 -1.53 -4.66
N GLY A 197 8.95 -1.59 -5.02
CA GLY A 197 8.34 -2.74 -5.66
C GLY A 197 8.02 -3.89 -4.71
N HIS A 198 6.88 -4.53 -4.93
CA HIS A 198 6.36 -5.62 -4.09
C HIS A 198 7.18 -6.92 -4.17
N ARG A 199 8.15 -7.00 -5.08
CA ARG A 199 9.07 -8.13 -5.20
C ARG A 199 10.34 -7.95 -4.39
N ARG A 200 10.77 -6.71 -4.17
CA ARG A 200 11.99 -6.39 -3.41
C ARG A 200 11.70 -6.35 -1.91
N ILE A 201 10.56 -5.78 -1.54
CA ILE A 201 9.98 -5.84 -0.19
C ILE A 201 8.64 -6.54 -0.33
N SER A 202 8.52 -7.76 0.16
CA SER A 202 7.38 -8.63 -0.09
C SER A 202 6.08 -8.09 0.49
N TYR A 203 5.13 -7.73 -0.38
CA TYR A 203 3.80 -7.33 0.05
C TYR A 203 3.15 -8.42 0.92
N GLN A 204 3.16 -9.67 0.46
CA GLN A 204 2.50 -10.76 1.17
C GLN A 204 3.07 -10.95 2.58
N ARG A 205 4.38 -10.91 2.72
CA ARG A 205 5.03 -11.10 4.02
C ARG A 205 4.69 -9.99 5.00
N ILE A 206 4.71 -8.71 4.55
CA ILE A 206 4.34 -7.57 5.39
C ILE A 206 2.85 -7.60 5.70
N TYR A 207 2.00 -7.87 4.72
CA TYR A 207 0.55 -7.99 4.90
C TYR A 207 0.20 -9.06 5.94
N ASP A 208 0.75 -10.27 5.80
CA ASP A 208 0.51 -11.37 6.74
C ASP A 208 0.99 -11.03 8.14
N HIS A 209 2.11 -10.32 8.26
CA HIS A 209 2.63 -9.86 9.55
C HIS A 209 1.68 -8.87 10.22
N ILE A 210 1.17 -7.88 9.48
CA ILE A 210 0.17 -6.93 9.99
C ILE A 210 -1.08 -7.66 10.44
N LYS A 211 -1.62 -8.56 9.60
CA LYS A 211 -2.84 -9.31 9.93
C LYS A 211 -2.66 -10.26 11.10
N LYS A 212 -1.46 -10.75 11.32
CA LYS A 212 -1.11 -11.55 12.52
C LYS A 212 -1.13 -10.69 13.79
N LEU A 213 -0.61 -9.47 13.76
CA LEU A 213 -0.57 -8.57 14.90
C LEU A 213 -1.93 -7.91 15.16
N GLN A 214 -2.54 -7.39 14.11
CA GLN A 214 -3.83 -6.71 14.15
C GLN A 214 -4.73 -7.14 12.99
N PRO A 215 -5.52 -8.20 13.20
CA PRO A 215 -6.37 -8.78 12.16
C PRO A 215 -7.32 -7.80 11.47
N ASN A 216 -7.79 -6.80 12.20
CA ASN A 216 -8.76 -5.81 11.72
C ASN A 216 -8.11 -4.55 11.12
N CYS A 217 -6.78 -4.44 11.15
CA CYS A 217 -6.08 -3.33 10.52
C CYS A 217 -6.19 -3.42 9.00
N LEU A 218 -6.79 -2.42 8.38
CA LEU A 218 -6.84 -2.31 6.92
C LEU A 218 -5.50 -1.82 6.38
N VAL A 219 -5.04 -2.45 5.31
CA VAL A 219 -3.79 -2.12 4.62
C VAL A 219 -4.11 -1.36 3.35
N SER A 220 -3.51 -0.20 3.19
CA SER A 220 -3.65 0.63 2.00
C SER A 220 -2.27 1.08 1.52
N GLU A 221 -2.14 1.31 0.23
CA GLU A 221 -0.89 1.71 -0.37
C GLU A 221 -1.05 3.03 -1.12
N HIS A 222 -0.15 3.97 -0.82
CA HIS A 222 -0.08 5.27 -1.46
C HIS A 222 0.50 5.12 -2.87
N ASN A 223 -0.13 5.75 -3.85
CA ASN A 223 0.23 5.62 -5.26
C ASN A 223 0.09 4.22 -5.85
N GLY A 224 -0.56 3.31 -5.15
CA GLY A 224 -0.94 2.01 -5.66
C GLY A 224 -2.44 1.97 -5.85
N ASN A 225 -2.91 2.13 -7.07
CA ASN A 225 -4.32 1.92 -7.42
C ASN A 225 -4.56 0.48 -7.84
N SER A 226 -3.62 -0.41 -7.52
CA SER A 226 -3.81 -1.83 -7.71
C SER A 226 -4.87 -2.34 -6.75
N ASN A 227 -6.02 -2.71 -7.30
CA ASN A 227 -7.04 -3.42 -6.54
C ASN A 227 -6.55 -4.81 -6.11
N PHE A 228 -5.35 -5.24 -6.54
CA PHE A 228 -4.83 -6.58 -6.29
C PHE A 228 -4.13 -6.73 -4.95
N GLN A 229 -3.55 -5.65 -4.45
CA GLN A 229 -2.68 -5.70 -3.28
C GLN A 229 -2.96 -4.53 -2.33
N THR A 230 -4.23 -4.33 -1.97
CA THR A 230 -4.67 -3.32 -1.03
C THR A 230 -6.04 -3.70 -0.45
N ASP A 231 -6.28 -3.38 0.80
CA ASP A 231 -7.63 -3.51 1.38
C ASP A 231 -8.51 -2.30 1.03
N LEU A 232 -7.90 -1.14 0.80
CA LEU A 232 -8.57 0.09 0.38
C LEU A 232 -7.78 0.72 -0.77
N ILE A 233 -8.47 1.11 -1.84
CA ILE A 233 -7.82 1.82 -2.93
C ILE A 233 -7.51 3.25 -2.47
N TYR A 234 -6.33 3.74 -2.81
CA TYR A 234 -5.91 5.09 -2.51
C TYR A 234 -5.75 5.92 -3.80
N TYR A 235 -6.33 7.10 -3.80
CA TYR A 235 -6.25 8.07 -4.90
C TYR A 235 -5.50 9.32 -4.43
N GLU A 236 -4.42 9.69 -5.12
CA GLU A 236 -3.62 10.87 -4.77
C GLU A 236 -4.06 12.09 -5.58
N GLY A 237 -4.96 12.87 -5.00
CA GLY A 237 -5.55 14.02 -5.68
C GLY A 237 -4.57 15.10 -6.15
N PRO A 238 -3.50 15.47 -5.41
CA PRO A 238 -2.50 16.42 -5.90
C PRO A 238 -1.77 15.98 -7.16
N LYS A 239 -1.64 14.67 -7.39
CA LYS A 239 -1.14 14.11 -8.66
C LYS A 239 -2.24 14.01 -9.72
N GLY A 240 -3.46 14.43 -9.39
CA GLY A 240 -4.60 14.40 -10.28
C GLY A 240 -5.25 13.02 -10.42
N VAL A 241 -4.97 12.10 -9.50
CA VAL A 241 -5.55 10.76 -9.47
C VAL A 241 -6.88 10.81 -8.71
N PHE A 242 -7.97 10.44 -9.39
CA PHE A 242 -9.33 10.49 -8.86
C PHE A 242 -10.04 9.16 -9.04
N PRO A 243 -11.02 8.83 -8.17
CA PRO A 243 -11.84 7.65 -8.39
C PRO A 243 -12.65 7.79 -9.68
N PRO A 244 -12.80 6.71 -10.47
CA PRO A 244 -13.67 6.72 -11.63
C PRO A 244 -15.13 6.96 -11.21
N GLY A 245 -15.90 7.64 -12.08
CA GLY A 245 -17.29 8.01 -11.79
C GLY A 245 -18.25 6.85 -11.52
N ASN A 246 -17.81 5.62 -11.75
CA ASN A 246 -18.53 4.38 -11.46
C ASN A 246 -17.83 3.52 -10.40
N ASN A 247 -16.98 4.12 -9.55
CA ASN A 247 -16.28 3.37 -8.50
C ASN A 247 -17.27 2.69 -7.55
N ILE A 248 -17.05 1.40 -7.31
CA ILE A 248 -17.82 0.56 -6.38
C ILE A 248 -16.91 -0.05 -5.29
N PHE A 249 -15.62 0.27 -5.31
CA PHE A 249 -14.64 -0.27 -4.38
C PHE A 249 -14.50 0.64 -3.16
N ALA A 250 -14.24 0.03 -2.01
CA ALA A 250 -13.83 0.76 -0.82
C ALA A 250 -12.55 1.52 -1.10
N SER A 251 -12.58 2.82 -0.94
CA SER A 251 -11.46 3.68 -1.34
C SER A 251 -11.36 4.94 -0.49
N GLN A 252 -10.26 5.65 -0.67
CA GLN A 252 -9.99 6.93 -0.04
C GLN A 252 -9.18 7.81 -0.98
N MET A 253 -9.32 9.11 -0.84
CA MET A 253 -8.62 10.09 -1.65
C MET A 253 -8.07 11.20 -0.79
N ALA A 254 -6.80 11.55 -0.96
CA ALA A 254 -6.18 12.67 -0.26
C ALA A 254 -6.05 13.91 -1.15
N LEU A 255 -6.29 15.06 -0.55
CA LEU A 255 -6.00 16.39 -1.09
C LEU A 255 -5.46 17.29 0.02
N THR A 256 -4.66 18.28 -0.34
CA THR A 256 -4.07 19.19 0.62
C THR A 256 -4.96 20.38 0.95
N MET A 257 -4.99 20.79 2.21
CA MET A 257 -5.68 22.00 2.69
C MET A 257 -4.95 23.28 2.25
N THR A 258 -3.62 23.19 2.15
CA THR A 258 -2.73 24.29 1.76
C THR A 258 -1.91 23.90 0.54
N ASN A 259 -0.85 24.60 0.23
CA ASN A 259 0.10 24.22 -0.81
C ASN A 259 1.10 23.21 -0.23
N GLY A 260 1.19 22.03 -0.81
CA GLY A 260 2.08 20.98 -0.36
C GLY A 260 1.49 20.05 0.73
N TRP A 261 2.23 18.97 0.99
CA TRP A 261 1.86 17.99 2.02
C TRP A 261 2.31 18.45 3.40
N PHE A 262 3.54 18.95 3.50
CA PHE A 262 4.08 19.52 4.73
C PHE A 262 3.70 20.99 4.87
N TRP A 263 3.84 21.50 6.09
CA TRP A 263 3.65 22.92 6.38
C TRP A 263 4.86 23.72 5.88
N HIS A 264 4.57 24.85 5.25
CA HIS A 264 5.52 25.87 4.82
C HIS A 264 5.15 27.23 5.40
N THR A 265 6.09 28.17 5.41
CA THR A 265 5.89 29.51 6.01
C THR A 265 4.77 30.34 5.35
N ASP A 266 4.37 29.99 4.13
CA ASP A 266 3.26 30.62 3.41
C ASP A 266 1.94 29.82 3.50
N SER A 267 1.94 28.65 4.15
CA SER A 267 0.75 27.78 4.27
C SER A 267 -0.49 28.51 4.81
N PRO A 268 -0.39 29.38 5.86
CA PRO A 268 -1.57 30.11 6.36
C PRO A 268 -2.24 31.01 5.33
N LYS A 269 -1.50 31.48 4.32
CA LYS A 269 -2.02 32.34 3.24
C LYS A 269 -2.67 31.55 2.11
N ASN A 270 -2.47 30.23 2.08
CA ASN A 270 -2.85 29.35 0.97
C ASN A 270 -3.95 28.35 1.35
N VAL A 271 -4.73 28.63 2.39
CA VAL A 271 -5.82 27.77 2.84
C VAL A 271 -6.90 27.70 1.75
N LYS A 272 -7.22 26.51 1.29
CA LYS A 272 -8.24 26.26 0.26
C LYS A 272 -9.61 26.79 0.69
N SER A 273 -10.43 27.17 -0.29
CA SER A 273 -11.77 27.68 -0.03
C SER A 273 -12.68 26.61 0.60
N LEU A 274 -13.71 27.05 1.30
CA LEU A 274 -14.74 26.17 1.84
C LEU A 274 -15.40 25.34 0.72
N ASP A 275 -15.75 25.98 -0.40
CA ASP A 275 -16.43 25.34 -1.52
C ASP A 275 -15.56 24.25 -2.16
N TYR A 276 -14.23 24.42 -2.18
CA TYR A 276 -13.30 23.40 -2.66
C TYR A 276 -13.46 22.08 -1.87
N THR A 277 -13.48 22.16 -0.54
CA THR A 277 -13.62 20.99 0.31
C THR A 277 -15.02 20.37 0.24
N LEU A 278 -16.05 21.20 0.24
CA LEU A 278 -17.44 20.73 0.15
C LEU A 278 -17.73 20.06 -1.18
N ASP A 279 -17.19 20.56 -2.30
CA ASP A 279 -17.29 19.93 -3.62
C ASP A 279 -16.70 18.51 -3.60
N LYS A 280 -15.51 18.34 -2.98
CA LYS A 280 -14.87 17.02 -2.91
C LYS A 280 -15.68 16.04 -2.04
N LEU A 281 -16.11 16.47 -0.88
CA LEU A 281 -16.96 15.65 -0.01
C LEU A 281 -18.23 15.18 -0.72
N GLN A 282 -18.89 16.10 -1.44
CA GLN A 282 -20.13 15.79 -2.18
C GLN A 282 -19.88 14.81 -3.35
N ARG A 283 -18.78 14.95 -4.07
CA ARG A 283 -18.47 14.11 -5.24
C ARG A 283 -17.94 12.72 -4.88
N LEU A 284 -17.16 12.62 -3.80
CA LEU A 284 -16.52 11.36 -3.43
C LEU A 284 -17.47 10.42 -2.66
N GLU A 285 -18.38 10.96 -1.88
CA GLU A 285 -19.27 10.16 -1.04
C GLU A 285 -20.08 9.11 -1.81
N PRO A 286 -20.73 9.43 -2.98
CA PRO A 286 -21.46 8.43 -3.77
C PRO A 286 -20.56 7.34 -4.37
N LEU A 287 -19.26 7.59 -4.47
CA LEU A 287 -18.27 6.70 -5.05
C LEU A 287 -17.60 5.78 -4.01
N TYR A 288 -18.13 5.70 -2.79
CA TYR A 288 -17.55 4.91 -1.69
C TYR A 288 -16.07 5.25 -1.44
N CYS A 289 -15.73 6.52 -1.70
CA CYS A 289 -14.38 7.05 -1.55
C CYS A 289 -14.36 8.05 -0.40
N ASN A 290 -13.67 7.69 0.69
CA ASN A 290 -13.50 8.60 1.81
C ASN A 290 -12.60 9.77 1.42
N PHE A 291 -12.97 10.97 1.83
CA PHE A 291 -12.13 12.13 1.65
C PHE A 291 -11.16 12.29 2.83
N MET A 292 -9.86 12.31 2.55
CA MET A 292 -8.80 12.64 3.49
C MET A 292 -8.27 14.02 3.18
N LEU A 293 -8.53 15.00 4.02
CA LEU A 293 -7.97 16.32 3.87
C LEU A 293 -6.62 16.38 4.60
N ASN A 294 -5.54 16.58 3.87
CA ASN A 294 -4.23 16.77 4.50
C ASN A 294 -4.15 18.14 5.16
N VAL A 295 -3.94 18.14 6.46
CA VAL A 295 -3.78 19.34 7.30
C VAL A 295 -2.46 19.23 8.02
N ALA A 296 -1.48 20.02 7.60
CA ALA A 296 -0.14 19.97 8.15
C ALA A 296 -0.02 20.91 9.37
N PRO A 297 0.39 20.40 10.55
CA PRO A 297 0.76 21.24 11.68
C PRO A 297 1.99 22.08 11.39
N ASN A 298 2.06 23.29 11.94
CA ASN A 298 3.19 24.19 11.79
C ASN A 298 4.39 23.77 12.68
N ARG A 299 5.50 24.49 12.59
CA ARG A 299 6.73 24.19 13.35
C ARG A 299 6.59 24.26 14.87
N ASN A 300 5.58 24.96 15.39
CA ASN A 300 5.28 24.92 16.80
C ASN A 300 4.57 23.62 17.23
N GLY A 301 4.02 22.85 16.28
CA GLY A 301 3.24 21.66 16.52
C GLY A 301 1.73 21.95 16.69
N LEU A 302 1.24 23.03 16.09
CA LEU A 302 -0.17 23.47 16.14
C LEU A 302 -0.71 23.61 14.71
N PHE A 303 -2.01 23.47 14.55
CA PHE A 303 -2.67 24.00 13.37
C PHE A 303 -2.73 25.53 13.44
N ASP A 304 -2.48 26.19 12.30
CA ASP A 304 -2.63 27.63 12.17
C ASP A 304 -4.11 28.03 12.35
N LYS A 305 -4.32 29.25 12.85
CA LYS A 305 -5.67 29.74 13.14
C LYS A 305 -6.58 29.71 11.90
N GLU A 306 -6.08 30.07 10.74
CA GLU A 306 -6.81 30.09 9.47
C GLU A 306 -7.30 28.69 9.08
N VAL A 307 -6.50 27.69 9.37
CA VAL A 307 -6.86 26.28 9.16
C VAL A 307 -7.92 25.82 10.15
N VAL A 308 -7.76 26.13 11.44
CA VAL A 308 -8.75 25.81 12.49
C VAL A 308 -10.10 26.43 12.17
N ASP A 309 -10.13 27.73 11.79
CA ASP A 309 -11.35 28.43 11.41
C ASP A 309 -12.02 27.75 10.20
N ARG A 310 -11.25 27.38 9.16
CA ARG A 310 -11.77 26.69 7.98
C ARG A 310 -12.32 25.30 8.31
N LEU A 311 -11.67 24.53 9.16
CA LEU A 311 -12.19 23.24 9.64
C LEU A 311 -13.53 23.40 10.37
N ALA A 312 -13.67 24.40 11.21
CA ALA A 312 -14.93 24.73 11.87
C ALA A 312 -16.03 25.14 10.88
N GLU A 313 -15.71 25.90 9.83
CA GLU A 313 -16.64 26.26 8.75
C GLU A 313 -17.12 25.03 7.99
N ILE A 314 -16.21 24.10 7.65
CA ILE A 314 -16.56 22.83 6.98
C ILE A 314 -17.58 22.06 7.82
N GLY A 315 -17.34 21.87 9.10
CA GLY A 315 -18.26 21.10 9.97
C GLY A 315 -19.63 21.73 10.16
N LYS A 316 -19.73 23.08 10.09
CA LYS A 316 -21.03 23.78 10.10
C LYS A 316 -21.84 23.51 8.82
N ARG A 317 -21.18 23.39 7.67
CA ARG A 317 -21.83 23.32 6.36
C ARG A 317 -21.99 21.90 5.82
N TRP A 318 -20.97 21.04 6.01
CA TRP A 318 -21.03 19.67 5.52
C TRP A 318 -21.94 18.80 6.38
N LYS A 319 -22.79 18.02 5.71
CA LYS A 319 -23.60 16.99 6.32
C LYS A 319 -23.50 15.73 5.46
N PRO A 320 -23.19 14.56 6.05
CA PRO A 320 -23.12 13.31 5.30
C PRO A 320 -24.47 12.96 4.69
N ASN A 321 -24.43 12.37 3.50
CA ASN A 321 -25.63 11.84 2.82
C ASN A 321 -26.08 10.54 3.50
N MET A 322 -27.03 10.61 4.40
CA MET A 322 -27.57 9.45 5.12
C MET A 322 -28.35 8.47 4.23
N SER A 323 -28.70 8.88 3.00
CA SER A 323 -29.39 8.02 2.03
C SER A 323 -28.42 7.30 1.07
N ARG A 324 -27.08 7.46 1.22
CA ARG A 324 -26.13 6.69 0.44
C ARG A 324 -26.35 5.19 0.65
N LEU A 325 -26.43 4.44 -0.45
CA LEU A 325 -26.53 2.98 -0.37
C LEU A 325 -25.28 2.39 0.32
N PRO A 326 -25.43 1.22 0.97
CA PRO A 326 -24.28 0.48 1.50
C PRO A 326 -23.24 0.18 0.43
N LEU A 327 -21.99 -0.03 0.83
CA LEU A 327 -20.95 -0.50 -0.08
C LEU A 327 -21.44 -1.79 -0.79
N PRO A 328 -21.37 -1.86 -2.12
CA PRO A 328 -21.78 -3.08 -2.83
C PRO A 328 -21.01 -4.32 -2.37
N THR A 329 -21.64 -5.47 -2.33
CA THR A 329 -21.06 -6.73 -1.81
C THR A 329 -20.09 -7.43 -2.75
N GLN A 330 -19.94 -6.95 -3.97
CA GLN A 330 -18.98 -7.52 -4.94
C GLN A 330 -17.53 -7.40 -4.44
N PRO A 331 -16.62 -8.28 -4.84
CA PRO A 331 -15.21 -8.19 -4.42
C PRO A 331 -14.65 -6.80 -4.65
N LYS A 332 -14.06 -6.21 -3.63
CA LYS A 332 -13.63 -4.81 -3.63
C LYS A 332 -12.12 -4.68 -3.76
N THR A 333 -11.42 -5.59 -3.15
CA THR A 333 -9.96 -5.68 -3.14
C THR A 333 -9.56 -7.15 -3.08
N ILE A 334 -8.30 -7.42 -3.31
CA ILE A 334 -7.78 -8.79 -3.37
C ILE A 334 -6.70 -8.95 -2.33
N ASN A 335 -6.96 -9.82 -1.37
CA ASN A 335 -6.03 -10.16 -0.31
C ASN A 335 -5.46 -11.59 -0.43
N ASN A 336 -5.94 -12.37 -1.40
CA ASN A 336 -5.44 -13.71 -1.71
C ASN A 336 -4.71 -13.76 -3.07
N TYR A 337 -4.16 -12.63 -3.48
CA TYR A 337 -3.39 -12.50 -4.69
C TYR A 337 -2.09 -13.30 -4.61
N ILE A 338 -1.83 -14.06 -5.66
CA ILE A 338 -0.58 -14.81 -5.82
C ILE A 338 0.30 -14.02 -6.79
N LEU A 339 1.36 -13.40 -6.27
CA LEU A 339 2.31 -12.68 -7.11
C LEU A 339 3.03 -13.66 -8.05
N PRO A 340 2.91 -13.51 -9.36
CA PRO A 340 3.69 -14.33 -10.31
C PRO A 340 5.18 -14.05 -10.17
N ALA A 341 6.00 -15.07 -10.39
CA ALA A 341 7.44 -14.90 -10.40
C ALA A 341 7.92 -14.10 -11.62
N ARG A 342 7.22 -14.24 -12.76
CA ARG A 342 7.46 -13.50 -14.00
C ARG A 342 6.28 -13.60 -14.94
N ILE A 343 6.26 -12.72 -15.95
CA ILE A 343 5.36 -12.79 -17.10
C ILE A 343 6.14 -13.04 -18.40
N ILE A 344 5.57 -13.88 -19.25
CA ILE A 344 6.01 -14.07 -20.64
C ILE A 344 4.85 -13.64 -21.52
N ALA A 345 5.01 -12.60 -22.32
CA ALA A 345 3.98 -12.10 -23.22
C ALA A 345 4.32 -12.38 -24.68
N SER A 346 3.31 -12.46 -25.53
CA SER A 346 3.49 -12.36 -26.98
C SER A 346 3.98 -10.96 -27.37
N ALA A 347 4.36 -10.76 -28.64
CA ALA A 347 4.89 -9.50 -29.14
C ALA A 347 4.09 -8.27 -28.67
N GLY A 348 4.81 -7.30 -28.16
CA GLY A 348 4.30 -6.08 -27.58
C GLY A 348 5.43 -5.26 -26.97
N LYS A 349 5.08 -4.18 -26.29
CA LYS A 349 6.04 -3.33 -25.62
C LYS A 349 5.52 -2.83 -24.28
N ALA A 350 6.42 -2.73 -23.33
CA ALA A 350 6.18 -2.01 -22.09
C ALA A 350 6.02 -0.52 -22.41
N MET A 351 5.00 0.07 -21.83
CA MET A 351 4.70 1.49 -21.96
C MET A 351 4.69 2.07 -20.56
N THR A 352 5.30 3.21 -20.43
CA THR A 352 5.13 4.09 -19.29
C THR A 352 4.52 5.38 -19.81
N GLN A 353 3.53 5.90 -19.15
CA GLN A 353 3.10 7.26 -19.43
C GLN A 353 4.14 8.20 -18.79
N PRO A 354 4.83 9.01 -19.57
CA PRO A 354 5.75 9.96 -19.01
C PRO A 354 4.94 11.01 -18.26
N SER A 355 5.24 11.14 -16.99
CA SER A 355 5.11 12.42 -16.33
C SER A 355 5.91 13.48 -17.10
N PRO A 356 5.58 14.79 -17.00
CA PRO A 356 6.51 15.82 -17.41
C PRO A 356 7.87 15.51 -16.77
N PRO A 357 8.99 15.81 -17.45
CA PRO A 357 10.29 15.28 -17.10
C PRO A 357 10.55 15.50 -15.60
N ALA A 358 10.61 14.41 -14.89
CA ALA A 358 11.03 14.42 -13.52
C ALA A 358 12.44 15.02 -13.51
N SER A 359 12.71 15.95 -12.60
CA SER A 359 14.05 16.48 -12.39
C SER A 359 15.04 15.31 -12.27
N GLU A 360 16.19 15.45 -12.88
CA GLU A 360 17.28 14.48 -12.79
C GLU A 360 17.48 14.09 -11.32
N GLY A 361 17.43 12.79 -10.99
CA GLY A 361 17.46 12.28 -9.61
C GLY A 361 16.11 11.98 -8.97
N SER A 362 14.99 12.25 -9.64
CA SER A 362 13.69 11.81 -9.16
C SER A 362 13.62 10.27 -9.12
N PRO A 363 13.11 9.67 -8.02
CA PRO A 363 12.89 8.23 -7.92
C PRO A 363 12.04 7.65 -9.05
N ILE A 364 11.27 8.49 -9.65
CA ILE A 364 10.39 8.28 -10.78
C ILE A 364 11.15 7.88 -12.05
N ALA A 365 12.34 8.43 -12.31
CA ALA A 365 13.15 8.06 -13.45
C ALA A 365 13.57 6.57 -13.45
N ALA A 366 13.68 5.95 -12.27
CA ALA A 366 14.04 4.53 -12.15
C ALA A 366 12.91 3.58 -12.55
N LEU A 367 11.63 3.98 -12.41
CA LEU A 367 10.48 3.20 -12.86
C LEU A 367 10.31 3.21 -14.38
N LEU A 368 10.78 4.28 -15.04
CA LEU A 368 10.71 4.43 -16.50
C LEU A 368 11.63 3.46 -17.26
N THR A 369 12.45 2.65 -16.58
CA THR A 369 13.41 1.73 -17.18
C THR A 369 12.90 0.30 -17.36
N GLN A 370 11.67 -0.02 -16.90
CA GLN A 370 11.10 -1.33 -17.13
C GLN A 370 10.70 -1.49 -18.59
N THR A 371 11.38 -2.40 -19.29
CA THR A 371 11.19 -2.66 -20.72
C THR A 371 10.56 -4.01 -21.02
N ASN A 372 10.21 -4.78 -20.00
CA ASN A 372 9.69 -6.14 -20.12
C ASN A 372 8.22 -6.25 -19.68
N ALA A 373 7.63 -7.41 -19.91
CA ALA A 373 6.23 -7.68 -19.59
C ALA A 373 5.89 -7.70 -18.07
N ASP A 374 6.88 -7.63 -17.21
CA ASP A 374 6.66 -7.58 -15.75
C ASP A 374 5.98 -6.28 -15.30
N VAL A 375 5.89 -5.26 -16.16
CA VAL A 375 5.04 -4.07 -15.94
C VAL A 375 3.57 -4.40 -15.67
N MET A 376 3.10 -5.59 -16.05
CA MET A 376 1.73 -6.04 -15.76
C MET A 376 1.56 -6.65 -14.35
N ILE A 377 2.59 -6.67 -13.55
CA ILE A 377 2.58 -7.21 -12.18
C ILE A 377 3.41 -6.35 -11.21
N ASP A 378 3.68 -5.11 -11.58
CA ASP A 378 4.51 -4.21 -10.76
C ASP A 378 3.69 -3.38 -9.74
N GLY A 379 2.37 -3.40 -9.85
CA GLY A 379 1.46 -2.66 -8.99
C GLY A 379 1.26 -1.19 -9.39
N CYS A 380 1.83 -0.75 -10.51
CA CYS A 380 1.78 0.64 -10.98
C CYS A 380 0.59 0.87 -11.91
N SER A 381 -0.59 1.01 -11.36
CA SER A 381 -1.85 1.18 -12.12
C SER A 381 -2.59 2.49 -11.86
N ASP A 382 -1.86 3.54 -11.47
CA ASP A 382 -2.42 4.83 -11.14
C ASP A 382 -3.10 5.52 -12.34
N GLU A 383 -4.22 6.17 -12.12
CA GLU A 383 -4.95 6.89 -13.17
C GLU A 383 -4.33 8.25 -13.49
N ILE A 384 -4.28 8.60 -14.78
CA ILE A 384 -3.91 9.94 -15.24
C ILE A 384 -5.18 10.81 -15.30
N PRO A 385 -5.14 12.04 -14.78
CA PRO A 385 -6.27 12.95 -14.91
C PRO A 385 -6.39 13.50 -16.34
N ASP A 386 -7.61 13.75 -16.76
CA ASP A 386 -7.94 14.35 -18.07
C ASP A 386 -7.47 15.82 -18.22
N ASN A 387 -6.96 16.46 -17.18
CA ASN A 387 -6.72 17.91 -17.12
C ASN A 387 -5.25 18.35 -17.02
N GLY A 388 -4.30 17.47 -17.36
CA GLY A 388 -2.87 17.83 -17.43
C GLY A 388 -2.18 18.13 -16.10
N GLY A 389 -2.75 17.72 -14.97
CA GLY A 389 -2.08 17.73 -13.66
C GLY A 389 -0.92 16.76 -13.64
N PHE A 390 -0.09 16.80 -12.59
CA PHE A 390 1.01 15.85 -12.41
C PHE A 390 0.50 14.41 -12.48
N SER A 391 0.91 13.70 -13.52
CA SER A 391 0.51 12.33 -13.72
C SER A 391 1.26 11.42 -12.76
N ALA A 392 0.53 10.58 -12.05
CA ALA A 392 1.11 9.42 -11.42
C ALA A 392 1.64 8.46 -12.49
N PHE A 393 2.64 7.62 -12.12
CA PHE A 393 3.19 6.66 -13.06
C PHE A 393 2.20 5.58 -13.33
N GLN A 394 2.13 5.26 -14.60
CA GLN A 394 1.38 4.11 -15.03
C GLN A 394 2.23 3.29 -15.95
N THR A 395 2.31 2.04 -15.64
CA THR A 395 2.94 1.04 -16.46
C THR A 395 1.88 0.15 -17.06
N TYR A 396 2.08 -0.24 -18.30
CA TYR A 396 1.19 -1.16 -18.98
C TYR A 396 1.91 -1.86 -20.14
N TRP A 397 1.39 -3.02 -20.52
CA TRP A 397 1.82 -3.73 -21.70
C TRP A 397 0.84 -3.48 -22.84
N LYS A 398 1.35 -2.97 -23.98
CA LYS A 398 0.61 -2.80 -25.22
C LYS A 398 1.01 -3.91 -26.17
N PHE A 399 0.03 -4.75 -26.54
CA PHE A 399 0.25 -5.83 -27.49
C PHE A 399 0.33 -5.31 -28.91
N GLU A 400 1.22 -5.88 -29.71
CA GLU A 400 1.22 -5.64 -31.16
C GLU A 400 -0.03 -6.25 -31.81
N PRO A 401 -0.50 -5.67 -32.93
CA PRO A 401 -1.58 -6.25 -33.72
C PRO A 401 -1.18 -7.63 -34.23
N ASN A 402 -1.64 -8.67 -33.58
CA ASN A 402 -1.36 -10.06 -33.91
C ASN A 402 -2.59 -10.91 -33.52
N PRO A 403 -3.04 -11.87 -34.38
CA PRO A 403 -4.14 -12.75 -34.04
C PRO A 403 -3.88 -13.68 -32.85
N SER A 404 -2.60 -13.86 -32.47
CA SER A 404 -2.20 -14.70 -31.32
C SER A 404 -1.61 -13.87 -30.20
N ARG A 405 -2.47 -13.09 -29.51
CA ARG A 405 -2.07 -12.30 -28.34
C ARG A 405 -2.28 -13.11 -27.07
N TYR A 406 -1.23 -13.25 -26.29
CA TYR A 406 -1.30 -13.98 -25.01
C TYR A 406 -0.23 -13.50 -24.03
N LEU A 407 -0.45 -13.84 -22.78
CA LEU A 407 0.58 -13.81 -21.74
C LEU A 407 0.54 -15.10 -20.91
N ILE A 408 1.66 -15.40 -20.27
CA ILE A 408 1.81 -16.54 -19.38
C ILE A 408 2.33 -16.03 -18.05
N LEU A 409 1.58 -16.26 -16.98
CA LEU A 409 1.99 -16.05 -15.61
C LEU A 409 2.74 -17.31 -15.15
N ASP A 410 4.04 -17.20 -14.85
CA ASP A 410 4.80 -18.25 -14.17
C ASP A 410 4.78 -17.97 -12.66
N LEU A 411 4.16 -18.84 -11.90
CA LEU A 411 4.03 -18.71 -10.45
C LEU A 411 5.28 -19.19 -9.69
N GLY A 412 6.34 -19.60 -10.42
CA GLY A 412 7.56 -20.14 -9.85
C GLY A 412 7.42 -21.59 -9.39
N ILE A 413 6.39 -21.90 -8.63
CA ILE A 413 6.03 -23.22 -8.15
C ILE A 413 4.55 -23.52 -8.46
N SER A 414 4.15 -24.80 -8.43
CA SER A 414 2.73 -25.15 -8.57
C SER A 414 1.94 -24.71 -7.34
N LYS A 415 0.86 -23.98 -7.57
CA LYS A 415 -0.08 -23.49 -6.55
C LYS A 415 -1.51 -23.87 -6.94
N ASP A 416 -2.39 -23.95 -5.95
CA ASP A 416 -3.82 -24.05 -6.18
C ASP A 416 -4.37 -22.65 -6.46
N ILE A 417 -5.06 -22.49 -7.59
CA ILE A 417 -5.63 -21.23 -8.04
C ILE A 417 -7.09 -21.41 -8.38
N SER A 418 -7.92 -20.42 -8.09
CA SER A 418 -9.35 -20.41 -8.41
C SER A 418 -9.84 -19.08 -8.97
N LYS A 419 -8.94 -18.09 -9.11
CA LYS A 419 -9.27 -16.74 -9.57
C LYS A 419 -8.25 -16.23 -10.57
N LEU A 420 -8.74 -15.39 -11.49
CA LEU A 420 -7.90 -14.54 -12.33
C LEU A 420 -8.39 -13.10 -12.21
N TYR A 421 -7.47 -12.17 -12.14
CA TYR A 421 -7.69 -10.75 -12.03
C TYR A 421 -7.10 -10.03 -13.22
N TYR A 422 -7.86 -9.14 -13.84
CA TYR A 422 -7.40 -8.29 -14.93
C TYR A 422 -7.85 -6.86 -14.71
N LEU A 423 -6.91 -5.94 -14.67
CA LEU A 423 -7.14 -4.51 -14.57
C LEU A 423 -6.84 -3.83 -15.91
N PRO A 424 -7.84 -3.27 -16.59
CA PRO A 424 -7.63 -2.43 -17.77
C PRO A 424 -6.89 -1.15 -17.43
N ALA A 425 -6.26 -0.53 -18.43
CA ALA A 425 -5.71 0.81 -18.31
C ALA A 425 -6.85 1.85 -18.27
N ARG A 426 -7.26 2.24 -17.08
CA ARG A 426 -8.49 3.03 -16.83
C ARG A 426 -8.48 4.40 -17.50
N TRP A 427 -7.32 5.03 -17.57
CA TRP A 427 -7.16 6.39 -18.13
C TRP A 427 -7.26 6.46 -19.65
N LEU A 428 -7.15 5.35 -20.34
CA LEU A 428 -7.31 5.28 -21.80
C LEU A 428 -8.79 5.15 -22.21
N GLY A 429 -9.70 5.33 -21.28
CA GLY A 429 -11.11 5.07 -21.49
C GLY A 429 -11.32 3.58 -21.80
N TYR A 430 -12.03 3.29 -22.88
CA TYR A 430 -12.27 1.90 -23.28
C TYR A 430 -11.18 1.32 -24.19
N ASN A 431 -10.20 2.11 -24.64
CA ASN A 431 -9.16 1.66 -25.55
C ASN A 431 -8.30 0.58 -24.88
N GLY A 432 -8.03 -0.49 -25.60
CA GLY A 432 -7.22 -1.60 -25.12
C GLY A 432 -7.93 -2.61 -24.22
N VAL A 433 -9.19 -2.35 -23.82
CA VAL A 433 -9.94 -3.27 -22.94
C VAL A 433 -10.16 -4.62 -23.63
N VAL A 434 -9.73 -5.69 -22.95
CA VAL A 434 -9.99 -7.08 -23.39
C VAL A 434 -11.47 -7.41 -23.17
N THR A 435 -12.16 -7.83 -24.24
CA THR A 435 -13.59 -8.14 -24.21
C THR A 435 -13.89 -9.63 -24.35
N LYS A 436 -12.93 -10.40 -24.89
CA LYS A 436 -13.07 -11.88 -24.96
C LYS A 436 -11.71 -12.52 -24.68
N TYR A 437 -11.76 -13.57 -23.87
CA TYR A 437 -10.56 -14.22 -23.37
C TYR A 437 -10.69 -15.73 -23.32
N ARG A 438 -9.53 -16.41 -23.20
CA ARG A 438 -9.42 -17.82 -22.86
C ARG A 438 -8.31 -18.03 -21.86
N ILE A 439 -8.55 -18.90 -20.87
CA ILE A 439 -7.59 -19.23 -19.81
C ILE A 439 -7.23 -20.70 -19.90
N LEU A 440 -5.92 -20.94 -19.93
CA LEU A 440 -5.36 -22.29 -19.91
C LEU A 440 -4.35 -22.38 -18.75
N THR A 441 -4.20 -23.57 -18.19
CA THR A 441 -3.23 -23.84 -17.12
C THR A 441 -2.31 -24.98 -17.49
N SER A 442 -1.09 -24.94 -16.92
CA SER A 442 -0.08 -25.99 -17.09
C SER A 442 0.78 -26.13 -15.83
N ILE A 443 1.30 -27.33 -15.59
CA ILE A 443 2.31 -27.61 -14.56
C ILE A 443 3.72 -27.53 -15.14
N ASP A 444 3.88 -27.94 -16.40
CA ASP A 444 5.18 -28.11 -17.07
C ASP A 444 5.54 -27.00 -18.07
N GLY A 445 4.61 -26.06 -18.32
CA GLY A 445 4.76 -24.96 -19.28
C GLY A 445 4.69 -25.40 -20.75
N LYS A 446 4.36 -26.65 -21.03
CA LYS A 446 4.28 -27.22 -22.38
C LYS A 446 2.86 -27.70 -22.70
N ASN A 447 2.27 -28.44 -21.79
CA ASN A 447 0.95 -29.03 -21.94
C ASN A 447 -0.09 -28.16 -21.25
N TYR A 448 -0.85 -27.39 -22.04
CA TYR A 448 -1.86 -26.46 -21.53
C TYR A 448 -3.27 -27.05 -21.65
N LYS A 449 -4.03 -27.00 -20.56
CA LYS A 449 -5.44 -27.38 -20.52
C LYS A 449 -6.30 -26.13 -20.35
N LYS A 450 -7.30 -25.97 -21.23
CA LYS A 450 -8.29 -24.91 -21.10
C LYS A 450 -9.14 -25.12 -19.83
N ILE A 451 -9.25 -24.09 -19.02
CA ILE A 451 -10.06 -24.08 -17.80
C ILE A 451 -11.25 -23.13 -17.89
N ASN A 452 -11.13 -22.05 -18.66
CA ASN A 452 -12.20 -21.08 -18.85
C ASN A 452 -12.09 -20.37 -20.21
N GLU A 453 -13.22 -19.89 -20.72
CA GLU A 453 -13.32 -19.00 -21.88
C GLU A 453 -14.59 -18.18 -21.73
N GLY A 454 -14.53 -16.87 -22.00
CA GLY A 454 -15.66 -16.01 -21.78
C GLY A 454 -15.55 -14.63 -22.42
N LYS A 455 -16.51 -13.79 -22.07
CA LYS A 455 -16.55 -12.38 -22.49
C LYS A 455 -16.68 -11.49 -21.25
N TRP A 456 -16.11 -10.29 -21.35
CA TRP A 456 -16.28 -9.24 -20.38
C TRP A 456 -17.02 -8.04 -20.97
N GLU A 457 -17.68 -7.30 -20.12
CA GLU A 457 -18.28 -6.02 -20.49
C GLU A 457 -17.22 -4.99 -20.88
N LYS A 458 -17.62 -4.09 -21.79
CA LYS A 458 -16.81 -2.97 -22.23
C LYS A 458 -16.79 -1.87 -21.18
N ASN A 459 -16.04 -2.08 -20.10
CA ASN A 459 -15.79 -1.08 -19.07
C ASN A 459 -14.38 -1.23 -18.50
N THR A 460 -13.93 -0.23 -17.76
CA THR A 460 -12.60 -0.16 -17.17
C THR A 460 -12.51 -0.73 -15.75
N ASN A 461 -13.59 -1.35 -15.27
CA ASN A 461 -13.59 -1.97 -13.94
C ASN A 461 -12.64 -3.16 -13.89
N LEU A 462 -12.11 -3.43 -12.70
CA LEU A 462 -11.39 -4.67 -12.41
C LEU A 462 -12.26 -5.88 -12.82
N LYS A 463 -11.68 -6.78 -13.59
CA LYS A 463 -12.30 -8.05 -13.97
C LYS A 463 -11.83 -9.14 -13.03
N ILE A 464 -12.76 -9.77 -12.35
CA ILE A 464 -12.50 -10.93 -11.50
C ILE A 464 -13.22 -12.13 -12.11
N LEU A 465 -12.46 -13.17 -12.37
CA LEU A 465 -12.99 -14.42 -12.87
C LEU A 465 -12.79 -15.51 -11.83
N ASP A 466 -13.87 -16.12 -11.38
CA ASP A 466 -13.86 -17.30 -10.54
C ASP A 466 -13.94 -18.57 -11.39
N PHE A 467 -13.19 -19.61 -11.03
CA PHE A 467 -13.23 -20.93 -11.63
C PHE A 467 -12.96 -22.03 -10.59
N LEU A 468 -13.26 -23.27 -10.94
CA LEU A 468 -12.94 -24.40 -10.06
C LEU A 468 -11.44 -24.45 -9.78
N SER A 469 -11.07 -24.65 -8.50
CA SER A 469 -9.68 -24.69 -8.09
C SER A 469 -8.89 -25.72 -8.90
N VAL A 470 -7.77 -25.26 -9.45
CA VAL A 470 -6.84 -26.10 -10.23
C VAL A 470 -5.43 -25.90 -9.76
N LYS A 471 -4.63 -26.96 -9.75
CA LYS A 471 -3.20 -26.88 -9.47
C LYS A 471 -2.45 -26.49 -10.74
N ALA A 472 -1.74 -25.37 -10.70
CA ALA A 472 -1.00 -24.84 -11.84
C ALA A 472 0.30 -24.14 -11.40
N ARG A 473 1.33 -24.22 -12.24
CA ARG A 473 2.49 -23.35 -12.19
C ARG A 473 2.40 -22.24 -13.23
N TYR A 474 1.86 -22.56 -14.40
CA TYR A 474 1.72 -21.63 -15.51
C TYR A 474 0.26 -21.37 -15.82
N VAL A 475 -0.11 -20.09 -15.92
CA VAL A 475 -1.45 -19.65 -16.33
C VAL A 475 -1.31 -18.85 -17.61
N LYS A 476 -1.85 -19.37 -18.71
CA LYS A 476 -1.88 -18.69 -20.00
C LYS A 476 -3.21 -17.96 -20.17
N PHE A 477 -3.13 -16.67 -20.38
CA PHE A 477 -4.26 -15.81 -20.71
C PHE A 477 -4.17 -15.45 -22.19
N GLU A 478 -5.10 -15.91 -22.99
CA GLU A 478 -5.22 -15.60 -24.41
C GLU A 478 -6.27 -14.51 -24.62
N ILE A 479 -5.88 -13.47 -25.35
CA ILE A 479 -6.75 -12.35 -25.73
C ILE A 479 -7.37 -12.65 -27.07
N LEU A 480 -8.67 -12.95 -27.08
CA LEU A 480 -9.42 -13.31 -28.29
C LEU A 480 -10.01 -12.08 -28.98
N GLU A 481 -10.52 -11.11 -28.21
CA GLU A 481 -11.03 -9.83 -28.70
C GLU A 481 -10.68 -8.70 -27.73
N SER A 482 -10.42 -7.51 -28.24
CA SER A 482 -10.20 -6.27 -27.48
C SER A 482 -10.78 -5.09 -28.25
N ILE A 483 -11.02 -3.99 -27.54
CA ILE A 483 -11.27 -2.69 -28.17
C ILE A 483 -9.91 -2.16 -28.59
N ASP A 484 -9.70 -1.96 -29.88
CA ASP A 484 -8.41 -1.59 -30.45
C ASP A 484 -7.26 -2.55 -30.06
N GLU A 485 -6.04 -2.05 -30.01
CA GLU A 485 -4.87 -2.83 -29.59
C GLU A 485 -4.98 -3.17 -28.12
N ALA A 486 -4.87 -4.46 -27.76
CA ALA A 486 -5.02 -4.89 -26.38
C ALA A 486 -3.99 -4.25 -25.44
N ILE A 487 -4.45 -3.81 -24.29
CA ILE A 487 -3.62 -3.18 -23.26
C ILE A 487 -3.96 -3.82 -21.92
N ILE A 488 -2.93 -4.17 -21.15
CA ILE A 488 -3.06 -4.68 -19.79
C ILE A 488 -2.23 -3.82 -18.86
N SER A 489 -2.89 -3.19 -17.88
CA SER A 489 -2.20 -2.50 -16.80
C SER A 489 -1.73 -3.51 -15.75
N GLU A 490 -2.64 -4.28 -15.19
CA GLU A 490 -2.33 -5.30 -14.19
C GLU A 490 -3.04 -6.62 -14.47
N ILE A 491 -2.37 -7.72 -14.14
CA ILE A 491 -2.96 -9.05 -14.21
C ILE A 491 -2.39 -9.96 -13.13
N GLY A 492 -3.22 -10.84 -12.58
CA GLY A 492 -2.79 -11.78 -11.56
C GLY A 492 -3.73 -12.94 -11.37
N VAL A 493 -3.37 -13.81 -10.43
CA VAL A 493 -4.17 -14.97 -10.04
C VAL A 493 -4.31 -15.03 -8.51
N GLY A 494 -5.28 -15.79 -8.05
CA GLY A 494 -5.52 -16.02 -6.62
C GLY A 494 -6.21 -17.35 -6.37
N ASN A 495 -6.44 -17.66 -5.11
CA ASN A 495 -7.15 -18.86 -4.67
C ASN A 495 -8.42 -18.55 -3.87
#